data_e86d799f31652cf9d284a64cecf7bb58
#
_entry.id   e86d799f31652cf9d284a64cecf7bb58
#
_cell.length_a   1.000
_cell.length_b   1.000
_cell.length_c   1.000
_cell.angle_alpha   90.00
_cell.angle_beta   90.00
_cell.angle_gamma   90.00
#
_symmetry.space_group_name_H-M   'P 1'
#
loop_
_entity.id
_entity.type
_entity.pdbx_description
1 polymer ?
#
loop_
_entity_poly.entity_id
_entity_poly.type
_entity_poly.pdbx_seq_one_letter_code
_entity_poly.pdbx_strand_id
1 'polypeptide(L)'
;MTQRKENFSMKRQLTAILAAALCLGLLGGCAAGKDAVSHPPAAGQTGSVSALPTDAAGETPSQPIDAPELSETPEISETPEPTPAPDTPPYEFGQPVEKSGPVDEDYFDDAVFLGDSRTEGLQLYSGLKSGDFFWHKGMTVFRVDDPERRVIEVDGRKMTMMEALALKQYAKVYIMIGINELGYPVSSYNKGLRAMVDKVKELQPNAVIYLQTLPPVNEEVAKASGLGDFINNTNVNAFNDAVVQTAADKQVALLDTASVFRTENGDLDADMAADGVHFRRAGYQIWYEHLRTHTLTAEEYAAAVPAETDAAEPSDGAGN
;
A
#
# COMPACT_ATOMS: atom_id res chain seq x y z
N MET A 1 40.82 -22.18 11.66
CA MET A 1 40.29 -22.40 10.30
C MET A 1 39.06 -23.32 10.27
N THR A 2 38.77 -24.09 11.28
CA THR A 2 37.70 -25.11 11.33
C THR A 2 36.31 -24.49 11.59
N GLN A 3 36.17 -23.50 12.46
CA GLN A 3 34.88 -22.85 12.77
C GLN A 3 34.26 -22.06 11.61
N ARG A 4 35.06 -21.57 10.66
CA ARG A 4 34.57 -20.79 9.50
C ARG A 4 33.91 -21.68 8.44
N LYS A 5 34.29 -22.97 8.40
CA LYS A 5 33.71 -23.95 7.46
C LYS A 5 32.37 -24.51 7.94
N GLU A 6 32.19 -24.65 9.25
CA GLU A 6 30.93 -25.15 9.83
C GLU A 6 29.79 -24.14 9.70
N ASN A 7 30.06 -22.84 9.89
CA ASN A 7 29.06 -21.77 9.69
C ASN A 7 28.61 -21.62 8.23
N PHE A 8 29.46 -21.96 7.26
CA PHE A 8 29.12 -21.93 5.85
C PHE A 8 28.25 -23.13 5.42
N SER A 9 28.48 -24.28 6.03
CA SER A 9 27.69 -25.51 5.79
C SER A 9 26.28 -25.38 6.38
N MET A 10 26.13 -24.82 7.58
CA MET A 10 24.83 -24.62 8.23
C MET A 10 23.94 -23.64 7.47
N LYS A 11 24.53 -22.57 6.91
CA LYS A 11 23.79 -21.61 6.06
C LYS A 11 23.24 -22.24 4.76
N ARG A 12 23.96 -23.18 4.15
CA ARG A 12 23.50 -23.88 2.95
C ARG A 12 22.38 -24.88 3.24
N GLN A 13 22.37 -25.48 4.42
CA GLN A 13 21.31 -26.42 4.82
C GLN A 13 20.00 -25.71 5.16
N LEU A 14 20.03 -24.54 5.80
CA LEU A 14 18.83 -23.74 6.07
C LEU A 14 18.16 -23.24 4.77
N THR A 15 18.96 -22.82 3.78
CA THR A 15 18.42 -22.35 2.48
C THR A 15 17.79 -23.48 1.68
N ALA A 16 18.28 -24.70 1.82
CA ALA A 16 17.74 -25.87 1.12
C ALA A 16 16.41 -26.38 1.74
N ILE A 17 16.23 -26.24 3.03
CA ILE A 17 15.02 -26.68 3.75
C ILE A 17 13.84 -25.73 3.45
N LEU A 18 14.07 -24.42 3.33
CA LEU A 18 13.02 -23.46 2.97
C LEU A 18 12.51 -23.64 1.52
N ALA A 19 13.37 -24.06 0.59
CA ALA A 19 12.99 -24.31 -0.80
C ALA A 19 12.20 -25.63 -0.98
N ALA A 20 12.38 -26.62 -0.11
CA ALA A 20 11.72 -27.93 -0.23
C ALA A 20 10.28 -27.92 0.33
N ALA A 21 9.96 -27.07 1.30
CA ALA A 21 8.62 -27.01 1.89
C ALA A 21 7.58 -26.33 0.96
N LEU A 22 8.01 -25.53 -0.01
CA LEU A 22 7.11 -24.84 -0.95
C LEU A 22 6.72 -25.69 -2.17
N CYS A 23 7.37 -26.84 -2.42
CA CYS A 23 7.15 -27.66 -3.63
C CYS A 23 6.27 -28.91 -3.43
N LEU A 24 5.83 -29.23 -2.23
CA LEU A 24 5.09 -30.48 -1.96
C LEU A 24 3.56 -30.33 -1.89
N GLY A 25 3.01 -29.16 -2.10
CA GLY A 25 1.56 -28.89 -2.02
C GLY A 25 0.76 -29.09 -3.32
N LEU A 26 1.34 -29.54 -4.44
CA LEU A 26 0.69 -29.56 -5.77
C LEU A 26 0.63 -30.91 -6.48
N LEU A 27 0.68 -32.05 -5.78
CA LEU A 27 0.49 -33.36 -6.39
C LEU A 27 -0.48 -34.23 -5.58
N GLY A 28 -1.76 -34.05 -5.83
CA GLY A 28 -2.78 -34.96 -5.30
C GLY A 28 -4.15 -34.65 -5.88
N GLY A 29 -4.54 -35.35 -6.95
CA GLY A 29 -5.94 -35.40 -7.33
C GLY A 29 -6.24 -35.37 -8.82
N CYS A 30 -5.83 -36.39 -9.58
CA CYS A 30 -6.49 -36.74 -10.85
C CYS A 30 -7.14 -38.12 -10.70
N ALA A 31 -8.46 -38.18 -10.62
CA ALA A 31 -9.25 -39.35 -10.97
C ALA A 31 -10.42 -38.93 -11.85
N ALA A 32 -10.58 -39.70 -12.90
CA ALA A 32 -11.36 -39.48 -14.11
C ALA A 32 -12.87 -39.32 -13.91
N GLY A 33 -13.46 -38.48 -14.77
CA GLY A 33 -14.87 -38.47 -15.13
C GLY A 33 -15.02 -37.85 -16.51
N LYS A 34 -15.24 -38.71 -17.52
CA LYS A 34 -15.56 -38.32 -18.89
C LYS A 34 -17.00 -37.83 -18.91
N ASP A 35 -17.26 -36.66 -19.50
CA ASP A 35 -18.39 -36.48 -20.41
C ASP A 35 -18.19 -35.17 -21.19
N ALA A 36 -18.19 -35.35 -22.51
CA ALA A 36 -18.05 -34.34 -23.51
C ALA A 36 -19.38 -33.62 -23.75
N VAL A 37 -19.42 -32.30 -23.71
CA VAL A 37 -20.45 -31.50 -24.36
C VAL A 37 -19.77 -30.39 -25.17
N SER A 38 -19.96 -30.55 -26.47
CA SER A 38 -19.51 -29.68 -27.55
C SER A 38 -20.22 -28.33 -27.55
N HIS A 39 -19.45 -27.25 -27.75
CA HIS A 39 -19.95 -25.93 -28.05
C HIS A 39 -19.88 -25.68 -29.56
N PRO A 40 -20.93 -25.13 -30.20
CA PRO A 40 -20.80 -24.57 -31.54
C PRO A 40 -20.42 -23.08 -31.49
N PRO A 41 -19.80 -22.55 -32.56
CA PRO A 41 -19.31 -21.16 -32.58
C PRO A 41 -20.43 -20.19 -32.96
N ALA A 42 -20.47 -19.04 -32.35
CA ALA A 42 -21.36 -17.94 -32.69
C ALA A 42 -20.79 -17.14 -33.87
N ALA A 43 -21.60 -17.11 -34.93
CA ALA A 43 -21.42 -16.30 -36.13
C ALA A 43 -21.83 -14.85 -35.86
N GLY A 44 -21.10 -13.91 -36.49
CA GLY A 44 -21.42 -12.49 -36.50
C GLY A 44 -22.65 -12.14 -37.34
N GLN A 45 -23.26 -11.02 -37.00
CA GLN A 45 -24.13 -10.30 -37.91
C GLN A 45 -23.87 -8.80 -37.83
N THR A 46 -23.45 -8.28 -38.96
CA THR A 46 -23.47 -6.89 -39.42
C THR A 46 -24.90 -6.51 -39.90
N GLY A 47 -25.29 -5.27 -39.66
CA GLY A 47 -26.51 -4.66 -40.24
C GLY A 47 -26.66 -3.25 -39.68
N SER A 48 -26.24 -2.25 -40.32
CA SER A 48 -26.68 -1.47 -41.48
C SER A 48 -27.86 -0.53 -41.19
N VAL A 49 -27.47 0.73 -41.23
CA VAL A 49 -28.17 2.01 -41.44
C VAL A 49 -29.66 1.99 -41.81
N SER A 50 -30.43 2.94 -41.23
CA SER A 50 -31.48 3.66 -41.97
C SER A 50 -31.77 5.03 -41.33
N ALA A 51 -31.69 5.99 -42.08
CA ALA A 51 -31.95 7.31 -42.43
C ALA A 51 -33.24 7.96 -41.84
N LEU A 52 -33.13 9.28 -41.73
CA LEU A 52 -34.12 10.33 -41.42
C LEU A 52 -35.38 10.27 -42.26
N PRO A 53 -36.42 11.02 -41.86
CA PRO A 53 -36.75 12.17 -42.69
C PRO A 53 -36.91 13.52 -41.94
N THR A 54 -36.54 14.53 -42.68
CA THR A 54 -36.81 15.96 -42.62
C THR A 54 -38.26 16.28 -42.89
N ASP A 55 -38.76 17.37 -42.27
CA ASP A 55 -39.61 18.47 -42.82
C ASP A 55 -40.26 19.20 -41.64
N ALA A 56 -40.55 20.44 -41.61
CA ALA A 56 -40.35 21.66 -42.37
C ALA A 56 -41.01 22.81 -41.58
N ALA A 57 -40.40 23.96 -41.66
CA ALA A 57 -40.89 25.32 -41.76
C ALA A 57 -42.11 25.83 -40.96
N GLY A 58 -41.94 27.02 -40.37
CA GLY A 58 -43.01 27.91 -39.92
C GLY A 58 -42.49 29.10 -39.11
N GLU A 59 -41.99 30.10 -39.77
CA GLU A 59 -42.26 31.53 -39.79
C GLU A 59 -42.23 32.33 -38.47
N THR A 60 -41.38 33.33 -38.53
CA THR A 60 -41.26 34.55 -37.72
C THR A 60 -42.47 35.49 -37.93
N PRO A 61 -42.83 36.37 -36.99
CA PRO A 61 -42.51 37.76 -37.24
C PRO A 61 -41.97 38.60 -36.06
N SER A 62 -41.31 39.62 -36.50
CA SER A 62 -40.53 40.65 -35.91
C SER A 62 -41.25 41.60 -34.94
N GLN A 63 -40.44 42.01 -33.89
CA GLN A 63 -40.21 43.34 -33.35
C GLN A 63 -41.34 44.16 -32.65
N PRO A 64 -41.03 45.12 -31.73
CA PRO A 64 -39.91 46.05 -31.74
C PRO A 64 -39.16 46.25 -30.41
N ILE A 65 -38.02 46.88 -30.56
CA ILE A 65 -37.02 47.42 -29.68
C ILE A 65 -37.60 48.47 -28.72
N ASP A 66 -37.20 48.39 -27.45
CA ASP A 66 -37.04 49.55 -26.60
C ASP A 66 -35.83 49.36 -25.68
N ALA A 67 -34.87 50.23 -25.78
CA ALA A 67 -33.81 50.52 -24.83
C ALA A 67 -34.00 52.01 -24.47
N PRO A 68 -33.34 52.57 -23.43
CA PRO A 68 -32.40 52.03 -22.44
C PRO A 68 -32.72 52.54 -21.02
N GLU A 69 -32.17 51.90 -20.00
CA GLU A 69 -31.80 52.65 -18.80
C GLU A 69 -30.53 52.10 -18.16
N LEU A 70 -29.58 52.98 -18.06
CA LEU A 70 -28.27 52.80 -17.47
C LEU A 70 -28.35 52.76 -15.94
N SER A 71 -27.44 52.08 -15.37
CA SER A 71 -26.90 52.23 -14.02
C SER A 71 -27.42 51.29 -12.93
N GLU A 72 -26.70 50.20 -12.77
CA GLU A 72 -26.31 49.84 -11.42
C GLU A 72 -24.91 49.21 -11.48
N THR A 73 -24.02 49.80 -10.70
CA THR A 73 -22.65 49.37 -10.43
C THR A 73 -22.66 47.96 -9.90
N PRO A 74 -21.84 47.01 -10.38
CA PRO A 74 -21.74 45.72 -9.75
C PRO A 74 -21.13 45.88 -8.36
N GLU A 75 -21.92 45.54 -7.36
CA GLU A 75 -21.50 45.31 -6.00
C GLU A 75 -20.37 44.26 -6.00
N ILE A 76 -19.21 44.69 -5.50
CA ILE A 76 -18.04 43.80 -5.35
C ILE A 76 -18.46 42.70 -4.39
N SER A 77 -18.70 41.53 -4.92
CA SER A 77 -18.92 40.31 -4.13
C SER A 77 -17.68 40.14 -3.25
N GLU A 78 -17.84 40.30 -1.97
CA GLU A 78 -16.80 40.02 -0.99
C GLU A 78 -16.41 38.56 -1.17
N THR A 79 -15.14 38.32 -1.48
CA THR A 79 -14.53 36.99 -1.43
C THR A 79 -14.78 36.43 -0.04
N PRO A 80 -15.42 35.27 0.13
CA PRO A 80 -15.63 34.71 1.44
C PRO A 80 -14.26 34.53 2.12
N GLU A 81 -14.15 35.15 3.30
CA GLU A 81 -13.00 34.97 4.18
C GLU A 81 -12.81 33.47 4.40
N PRO A 82 -11.58 32.91 4.26
CA PRO A 82 -11.36 31.48 4.44
C PRO A 82 -11.83 31.10 5.85
N THR A 83 -12.79 30.20 5.91
CA THR A 83 -13.24 29.60 7.17
C THR A 83 -12.00 29.05 7.87
N PRO A 84 -11.72 29.44 9.13
CA PRO A 84 -10.58 28.89 9.84
C PRO A 84 -10.69 27.35 9.84
N ALA A 85 -9.59 26.70 9.44
CA ALA A 85 -9.48 25.25 9.53
C ALA A 85 -9.77 24.82 10.98
N PRO A 86 -10.47 23.70 11.22
CA PRO A 86 -10.71 23.23 12.56
C PRO A 86 -9.36 23.10 13.31
N ASP A 87 -9.33 23.51 14.58
CA ASP A 87 -8.20 23.42 15.51
C ASP A 87 -7.83 21.94 15.80
N THR A 88 -7.65 21.13 14.76
CA THR A 88 -7.13 19.78 14.89
C THR A 88 -5.62 19.90 15.08
N PRO A 89 -5.06 19.34 16.16
CA PRO A 89 -3.61 19.38 16.33
C PRO A 89 -2.94 18.69 15.15
N PRO A 90 -1.75 19.16 14.72
CA PRO A 90 -1.03 18.53 13.61
C PRO A 90 -0.74 17.07 13.93
N TYR A 91 -0.70 16.23 12.88
CA TYR A 91 -0.35 14.82 13.01
C TYR A 91 1.01 14.65 13.71
N GLU A 92 1.11 13.71 14.64
CA GLU A 92 2.34 13.41 15.37
C GLU A 92 2.96 12.10 14.85
N PHE A 93 4.16 12.16 14.27
CA PHE A 93 4.85 10.98 13.74
C PHE A 93 5.13 9.95 14.84
N GLY A 94 4.83 8.68 14.53
CA GLY A 94 4.91 7.57 15.49
C GLY A 94 3.59 7.30 16.21
N GLN A 95 2.61 8.21 16.13
CA GLN A 95 1.23 7.91 16.50
C GLN A 95 0.47 7.36 15.30
N PRO A 96 -0.48 6.43 15.50
CA PRO A 96 -1.34 5.99 14.42
C PRO A 96 -2.14 7.16 13.80
N VAL A 97 -2.28 7.13 12.48
CA VAL A 97 -3.22 8.04 11.79
C VAL A 97 -4.61 7.79 12.35
N GLU A 98 -5.26 8.85 12.81
CA GLU A 98 -6.61 8.76 13.37
C GLU A 98 -7.64 8.44 12.29
N LYS A 99 -8.76 7.86 12.74
CA LYS A 99 -9.87 7.54 11.85
C LYS A 99 -10.49 8.81 11.30
N SER A 100 -10.50 8.93 9.98
CA SER A 100 -11.18 9.97 9.21
C SER A 100 -12.49 9.48 8.58
N GLY A 101 -13.19 10.35 7.86
CA GLY A 101 -14.26 9.91 6.96
C GLY A 101 -13.73 9.04 5.84
N PRO A 102 -14.53 8.09 5.30
CA PRO A 102 -14.07 7.22 4.22
C PRO A 102 -13.82 8.02 2.94
N VAL A 103 -12.67 7.79 2.32
CA VAL A 103 -12.37 8.29 0.97
C VAL A 103 -12.96 7.38 -0.09
N ASP A 104 -13.19 7.92 -1.29
CA ASP A 104 -13.60 7.17 -2.46
C ASP A 104 -12.41 6.45 -3.11
N GLU A 105 -12.70 5.57 -4.06
CA GLU A 105 -11.67 4.72 -4.68
C GLU A 105 -10.64 5.53 -5.49
N ASP A 106 -11.05 6.64 -6.10
CA ASP A 106 -10.20 7.55 -6.87
C ASP A 106 -9.10 8.22 -6.03
N TYR A 107 -9.26 8.28 -4.71
CA TYR A 107 -8.18 8.68 -3.79
C TYR A 107 -6.90 7.84 -3.97
N PHE A 108 -7.03 6.60 -4.43
CA PHE A 108 -5.91 5.68 -4.61
C PHE A 108 -5.33 5.68 -6.03
N ASP A 109 -5.85 6.46 -6.99
CA ASP A 109 -5.39 6.48 -8.39
C ASP A 109 -3.91 6.85 -8.54
N ASP A 110 -3.41 7.69 -7.64
CA ASP A 110 -2.03 8.14 -7.56
C ASP A 110 -1.23 7.49 -6.41
N ALA A 111 -1.72 6.37 -5.91
CA ALA A 111 -1.07 5.60 -4.86
C ALA A 111 -0.26 4.42 -5.42
N VAL A 112 0.75 3.99 -4.65
CA VAL A 112 1.46 2.73 -4.86
C VAL A 112 1.52 1.92 -3.56
N PHE A 113 1.35 0.61 -3.70
CA PHE A 113 1.39 -0.36 -2.61
C PHE A 113 2.63 -1.23 -2.73
N LEU A 114 3.53 -1.15 -1.76
CA LEU A 114 4.79 -1.88 -1.72
C LEU A 114 4.71 -2.98 -0.66
N GLY A 115 5.02 -4.23 -1.04
CA GLY A 115 5.00 -5.29 -0.05
C GLY A 115 5.24 -6.71 -0.57
N ASP A 116 4.69 -7.65 0.15
CA ASP A 116 4.87 -9.09 -0.07
C ASP A 116 3.56 -9.78 -0.52
N SER A 117 3.41 -11.07 -0.21
CA SER A 117 2.22 -11.85 -0.54
C SER A 117 0.93 -11.34 0.14
N ARG A 118 1.02 -10.62 1.26
CA ARG A 118 -0.15 -9.97 1.86
C ARG A 118 -0.63 -8.81 0.98
N THR A 119 0.28 -8.02 0.41
CA THR A 119 -0.04 -6.95 -0.55
C THR A 119 -0.59 -7.52 -1.87
N GLU A 120 -0.10 -8.70 -2.33
CA GLU A 120 -0.77 -9.46 -3.41
C GLU A 120 -2.23 -9.72 -3.08
N GLY A 121 -2.50 -10.21 -1.87
CA GLY A 121 -3.85 -10.52 -1.42
C GLY A 121 -4.75 -9.27 -1.35
N LEU A 122 -4.21 -8.12 -0.93
CA LEU A 122 -4.91 -6.83 -0.96
C LEU A 122 -5.35 -6.50 -2.40
N GLN A 123 -4.44 -6.57 -3.37
CA GLN A 123 -4.76 -6.34 -4.78
C GLN A 123 -5.84 -7.29 -5.31
N LEU A 124 -5.75 -8.58 -4.98
CA LEU A 124 -6.60 -9.60 -5.59
C LEU A 124 -7.98 -9.73 -4.93
N TYR A 125 -8.10 -9.45 -3.62
CA TYR A 125 -9.27 -9.86 -2.85
C TYR A 125 -9.99 -8.74 -2.10
N SER A 126 -9.38 -7.55 -1.95
CA SER A 126 -9.99 -6.45 -1.19
C SER A 126 -11.14 -5.76 -1.93
N GLY A 127 -11.09 -5.74 -3.24
CA GLY A 127 -11.99 -4.96 -4.10
C GLY A 127 -11.39 -3.63 -4.54
N LEU A 128 -10.24 -3.22 -4.00
CA LEU A 128 -9.47 -2.06 -4.46
C LEU A 128 -8.97 -2.30 -5.89
N LYS A 129 -9.30 -1.39 -6.81
CA LYS A 129 -8.95 -1.49 -8.24
C LYS A 129 -7.98 -0.42 -8.68
N SER A 130 -7.89 0.66 -7.92
CA SER A 130 -7.02 1.81 -8.19
C SER A 130 -5.63 1.63 -7.57
N GLY A 131 -4.66 2.39 -8.06
CA GLY A 131 -3.27 2.38 -7.62
C GLY A 131 -2.40 1.33 -8.27
N ASP A 132 -1.10 1.52 -8.15
CA ASP A 132 -0.09 0.57 -8.60
C ASP A 132 0.31 -0.36 -7.45
N PHE A 133 0.64 -1.62 -7.77
CA PHE A 133 1.01 -2.62 -6.79
C PHE A 133 2.35 -3.25 -7.16
N PHE A 134 3.36 -3.06 -6.31
CA PHE A 134 4.67 -3.68 -6.45
C PHE A 134 4.90 -4.65 -5.29
N TRP A 135 4.63 -5.91 -5.54
CA TRP A 135 4.77 -6.98 -4.57
C TRP A 135 5.42 -8.23 -5.16
N HIS A 136 5.95 -9.05 -4.27
CA HIS A 136 6.40 -10.39 -4.64
C HIS A 136 6.30 -11.33 -3.44
N LYS A 137 5.85 -12.57 -3.66
CA LYS A 137 5.78 -13.59 -2.61
C LYS A 137 7.15 -13.81 -1.98
N GLY A 138 7.20 -13.74 -0.66
CA GLY A 138 8.45 -13.87 0.08
C GLY A 138 9.38 -12.63 -0.04
N MET A 139 8.87 -11.47 -0.46
CA MET A 139 9.64 -10.22 -0.44
C MET A 139 10.06 -9.87 0.97
N THR A 140 11.26 -9.36 1.10
CA THR A 140 11.85 -8.90 2.36
C THR A 140 12.48 -7.53 2.19
N VAL A 141 12.63 -6.77 3.28
CA VAL A 141 13.32 -5.47 3.27
C VAL A 141 14.77 -5.56 2.75
N PHE A 142 15.36 -6.76 2.78
CA PHE A 142 16.72 -7.01 2.30
C PHE A 142 16.82 -7.19 0.77
N ARG A 143 15.66 -7.27 0.07
CA ARG A 143 15.59 -7.62 -1.35
C ARG A 143 14.86 -6.61 -2.21
N VAL A 144 14.31 -5.56 -1.60
CA VAL A 144 13.52 -4.55 -2.33
C VAL A 144 14.33 -3.81 -3.39
N ASP A 145 15.65 -3.68 -3.20
CA ASP A 145 16.59 -3.03 -4.12
C ASP A 145 17.76 -3.94 -4.53
N ASP A 146 17.62 -5.25 -4.37
CA ASP A 146 18.63 -6.23 -4.76
C ASP A 146 18.64 -6.43 -6.28
N PRO A 147 19.70 -6.03 -7.01
CA PRO A 147 19.75 -6.12 -8.48
C PRO A 147 19.70 -7.57 -8.98
N GLU A 148 19.96 -8.57 -8.13
CA GLU A 148 19.80 -9.99 -8.47
C GLU A 148 18.33 -10.46 -8.28
N ARG A 149 17.45 -9.61 -7.75
CA ARG A 149 16.04 -9.89 -7.46
C ARG A 149 15.09 -8.98 -8.21
N ARG A 150 15.25 -8.91 -9.53
CA ARG A 150 14.37 -8.18 -10.44
C ARG A 150 13.10 -8.99 -10.68
N VAL A 151 12.14 -8.88 -9.76
CA VAL A 151 10.92 -9.70 -9.72
C VAL A 151 9.65 -8.89 -9.94
N ILE A 152 9.75 -7.56 -9.92
CA ILE A 152 8.63 -6.68 -10.25
C ILE A 152 8.61 -6.49 -11.77
N GLU A 153 7.46 -6.73 -12.39
CA GLU A 153 7.30 -6.60 -13.83
C GLU A 153 6.45 -5.37 -14.15
N VAL A 154 7.02 -4.44 -14.90
CA VAL A 154 6.34 -3.25 -15.41
C VAL A 154 6.60 -3.16 -16.91
N ASP A 155 5.56 -3.11 -17.71
CA ASP A 155 5.62 -3.05 -19.18
C ASP A 155 6.53 -4.13 -19.80
N GLY A 156 6.43 -5.36 -19.28
CA GLY A 156 7.21 -6.52 -19.74
C GLY A 156 8.70 -6.49 -19.34
N ARG A 157 9.12 -5.55 -18.51
CA ARG A 157 10.49 -5.46 -17.99
C ARG A 157 10.53 -5.83 -16.52
N LYS A 158 11.49 -6.70 -16.16
CA LYS A 158 11.74 -7.08 -14.77
C LYS A 158 12.73 -6.12 -14.12
N MET A 159 12.39 -5.64 -12.93
CA MET A 159 13.18 -4.69 -12.17
C MET A 159 13.07 -4.95 -10.67
N THR A 160 13.89 -4.27 -9.87
CA THR A 160 13.73 -4.28 -8.41
C THR A 160 12.47 -3.47 -8.04
N MET A 161 12.01 -3.61 -6.80
CA MET A 161 10.88 -2.82 -6.31
C MET A 161 11.21 -1.31 -6.32
N MET A 162 12.42 -0.93 -5.97
CA MET A 162 12.85 0.46 -5.97
C MET A 162 13.04 1.02 -7.39
N GLU A 163 13.54 0.21 -8.33
CA GLU A 163 13.57 0.59 -9.75
C GLU A 163 12.16 0.83 -10.31
N ALA A 164 11.19 -0.02 -9.96
CA ALA A 164 9.79 0.16 -10.37
C ALA A 164 9.18 1.43 -9.75
N LEU A 165 9.43 1.67 -8.48
CA LEU A 165 8.96 2.87 -7.77
C LEU A 165 9.52 4.16 -8.41
N ALA A 166 10.73 4.13 -8.95
CA ALA A 166 11.37 5.29 -9.57
C ALA A 166 10.79 5.68 -10.94
N LEU A 167 9.95 4.85 -11.55
CA LEU A 167 9.40 5.12 -12.89
C LEU A 167 8.38 6.25 -12.94
N LYS A 168 7.72 6.53 -11.81
CA LYS A 168 6.61 7.48 -11.72
C LYS A 168 6.63 8.17 -10.35
N GLN A 169 6.13 9.39 -10.26
CA GLN A 169 5.87 10.05 -8.99
C GLN A 169 4.46 9.70 -8.51
N TYR A 170 4.35 9.36 -7.23
CA TYR A 170 3.11 9.04 -6.56
C TYR A 170 2.78 10.09 -5.50
N ALA A 171 1.51 10.36 -5.28
CA ALA A 171 1.11 11.20 -4.15
C ALA A 171 1.06 10.40 -2.83
N LYS A 172 0.90 9.09 -2.90
CA LYS A 172 0.81 8.21 -1.72
C LYS A 172 1.60 6.93 -1.92
N VAL A 173 2.37 6.53 -0.90
CA VAL A 173 3.12 5.27 -0.87
C VAL A 173 2.72 4.48 0.37
N TYR A 174 2.15 3.30 0.19
CA TYR A 174 1.77 2.39 1.26
C TYR A 174 2.78 1.25 1.36
N ILE A 175 3.37 1.05 2.53
CA ILE A 175 4.40 0.02 2.77
C ILE A 175 3.89 -0.97 3.81
N MET A 176 3.79 -2.27 3.45
CA MET A 176 3.63 -3.38 4.38
C MET A 176 4.58 -4.51 4.02
N ILE A 177 5.60 -4.73 4.85
CA ILE A 177 6.64 -5.74 4.64
C ILE A 177 7.23 -6.14 6.00
N GLY A 178 7.56 -7.42 6.19
CA GLY A 178 8.16 -7.87 7.45
C GLY A 178 7.77 -9.28 7.87
N ILE A 179 6.65 -9.82 7.37
CA ILE A 179 6.19 -11.16 7.76
C ILE A 179 7.19 -12.26 7.36
N ASN A 180 7.94 -12.05 6.29
CA ASN A 180 8.94 -13.00 5.80
C ASN A 180 10.28 -12.93 6.56
N GLU A 181 10.44 -11.95 7.43
CA GLU A 181 11.62 -11.71 8.25
C GLU A 181 11.48 -12.17 9.69
N LEU A 182 10.33 -12.67 10.14
CA LEU A 182 10.08 -13.02 11.55
C LEU A 182 11.09 -14.02 12.15
N GLY A 183 11.83 -14.75 11.30
CA GLY A 183 12.95 -15.62 11.73
C GLY A 183 14.30 -14.92 11.83
N TYR A 184 14.38 -13.62 11.52
CA TYR A 184 15.61 -12.83 11.61
C TYR A 184 15.66 -12.01 12.91
N PRO A 185 16.87 -11.56 13.35
CA PRO A 185 16.96 -10.60 14.44
C PRO A 185 16.19 -9.31 14.12
N VAL A 186 15.40 -8.82 15.08
CA VAL A 186 14.63 -7.57 14.95
C VAL A 186 15.53 -6.39 14.54
N SER A 187 16.76 -6.33 15.07
CA SER A 187 17.73 -5.28 14.73
C SER A 187 18.12 -5.29 13.25
N SER A 188 18.19 -6.47 12.63
CA SER A 188 18.46 -6.59 11.19
C SER A 188 17.28 -6.12 10.37
N TYR A 189 16.06 -6.52 10.75
CA TYR A 189 14.83 -6.05 10.12
C TYR A 189 14.71 -4.53 10.23
N ASN A 190 14.85 -3.95 11.44
CA ASN A 190 14.77 -2.52 11.66
C ASN A 190 15.76 -1.75 10.77
N LYS A 191 17.02 -2.21 10.70
CA LYS A 191 18.02 -1.61 9.80
C LYS A 191 17.57 -1.63 8.32
N GLY A 192 17.05 -2.76 7.85
CA GLY A 192 16.57 -2.91 6.49
C GLY A 192 15.36 -2.05 6.20
N LEU A 193 14.38 -2.01 7.14
CA LEU A 193 13.17 -1.21 7.01
C LEU A 193 13.49 0.29 6.93
N ARG A 194 14.38 0.78 7.79
CA ARG A 194 14.82 2.19 7.79
C ARG A 194 15.49 2.54 6.47
N ALA A 195 16.37 1.68 5.96
CA ALA A 195 17.02 1.89 4.67
C ALA A 195 16.00 1.89 3.50
N MET A 196 14.99 1.02 3.54
CA MET A 196 13.90 1.03 2.57
C MET A 196 13.11 2.34 2.62
N VAL A 197 12.72 2.80 3.81
CA VAL A 197 11.99 4.07 3.99
C VAL A 197 12.82 5.25 3.50
N ASP A 198 14.12 5.31 3.81
CA ASP A 198 15.02 6.36 3.30
C ASP A 198 15.04 6.38 1.78
N LYS A 199 15.13 5.20 1.16
CA LYS A 199 15.12 5.09 -0.31
C LYS A 199 13.79 5.49 -0.92
N VAL A 200 12.67 5.15 -0.28
CA VAL A 200 11.34 5.58 -0.72
C VAL A 200 11.21 7.10 -0.62
N LYS A 201 11.66 7.74 0.47
CA LYS A 201 11.67 9.20 0.61
C LYS A 201 12.52 9.88 -0.47
N GLU A 202 13.68 9.31 -0.80
CA GLU A 202 14.54 9.81 -1.88
C GLU A 202 13.82 9.78 -3.25
N LEU A 203 13.14 8.65 -3.54
CA LEU A 203 12.49 8.45 -4.83
C LEU A 203 11.14 9.17 -4.96
N GLN A 204 10.46 9.40 -3.83
CA GLN A 204 9.11 9.96 -3.75
C GLN A 204 9.05 11.12 -2.75
N PRO A 205 9.77 12.24 -2.99
CA PRO A 205 9.97 13.30 -1.99
C PRO A 205 8.70 14.07 -1.62
N ASN A 206 7.67 14.02 -2.47
CA ASN A 206 6.40 14.75 -2.27
C ASN A 206 5.25 13.83 -1.84
N ALA A 207 5.50 12.54 -1.65
CA ALA A 207 4.46 11.58 -1.31
C ALA A 207 4.16 11.56 0.19
N VAL A 208 2.89 11.37 0.54
CA VAL A 208 2.52 10.88 1.87
C VAL A 208 2.92 9.42 1.96
N ILE A 209 3.86 9.09 2.84
CA ILE A 209 4.37 7.73 3.01
C ILE A 209 3.70 7.13 4.24
N TYR A 210 2.95 6.05 4.02
CA TYR A 210 2.28 5.26 5.06
C TYR A 210 3.06 3.98 5.33
N LEU A 211 3.59 3.85 6.54
CA LEU A 211 4.21 2.62 7.03
C LEU A 211 3.19 1.87 7.90
N GLN A 212 2.90 0.62 7.56
CA GLN A 212 1.84 -0.15 8.18
C GLN A 212 2.39 -1.15 9.18
N THR A 213 1.73 -1.29 10.34
CA THR A 213 1.99 -2.38 11.27
C THR A 213 1.56 -3.73 10.66
N LEU A 214 2.30 -4.78 10.98
CA LEU A 214 2.01 -6.14 10.53
C LEU A 214 0.79 -6.68 11.30
N PRO A 215 -0.28 -7.09 10.61
CA PRO A 215 -1.38 -7.80 11.24
C PRO A 215 -0.91 -9.06 11.98
N PRO A 216 -1.61 -9.45 13.07
CA PRO A 216 -1.27 -10.65 13.81
C PRO A 216 -1.36 -11.90 12.94
N VAL A 217 -0.81 -12.99 13.44
CA VAL A 217 -0.91 -14.34 12.86
C VAL A 217 -1.84 -15.20 13.72
N ASN A 218 -2.43 -16.23 13.13
CA ASN A 218 -3.03 -17.31 13.90
C ASN A 218 -2.01 -18.43 14.04
N GLU A 219 -1.43 -18.56 15.23
CA GLU A 219 -0.30 -19.48 15.47
C GLU A 219 -0.69 -20.96 15.34
N GLU A 220 -1.92 -21.32 15.73
CA GLU A 220 -2.40 -22.70 15.62
C GLU A 220 -2.61 -23.10 14.15
N VAL A 221 -3.26 -22.22 13.37
CA VAL A 221 -3.44 -22.43 11.93
C VAL A 221 -2.10 -22.43 11.20
N ALA A 222 -1.18 -21.52 11.56
CA ALA A 222 0.16 -21.45 10.99
C ALA A 222 0.95 -22.76 11.21
N LYS A 223 0.91 -23.28 12.44
CA LYS A 223 1.54 -24.54 12.80
C LYS A 223 0.90 -25.72 12.05
N ALA A 224 -0.43 -25.76 11.97
CA ALA A 224 -1.15 -26.80 11.22
C ALA A 224 -0.84 -26.75 9.72
N SER A 225 -0.54 -25.55 9.19
CA SER A 225 -0.10 -25.33 7.80
C SER A 225 1.38 -25.62 7.55
N GLY A 226 2.12 -26.05 8.57
CA GLY A 226 3.55 -26.40 8.46
C GLY A 226 4.49 -25.20 8.45
N LEU A 227 4.05 -24.03 8.88
CA LEU A 227 4.92 -22.87 9.02
C LEU A 227 5.80 -23.01 10.26
N GLY A 228 6.98 -22.35 10.21
CA GLY A 228 7.96 -22.46 11.29
C GLY A 228 7.52 -21.76 12.59
N ASP A 229 8.04 -22.20 13.73
CA ASP A 229 7.71 -21.67 15.06
C ASP A 229 8.06 -20.17 15.24
N PHE A 230 8.86 -19.61 14.33
CA PHE A 230 9.14 -18.16 14.30
C PHE A 230 7.94 -17.32 13.83
N ILE A 231 6.93 -17.95 13.23
CA ILE A 231 5.65 -17.32 12.88
C ILE A 231 4.78 -17.31 14.14
N ASN A 232 4.93 -16.26 14.95
CA ASN A 232 4.20 -16.10 16.20
C ASN A 232 3.99 -14.61 16.52
N ASN A 233 3.01 -14.29 17.35
CA ASN A 233 2.64 -12.92 17.67
C ASN A 233 3.67 -12.20 18.58
N THR A 234 4.50 -12.92 19.32
CA THR A 234 5.63 -12.31 20.03
C THR A 234 6.61 -11.67 19.04
N ASN A 235 6.97 -12.37 17.97
CA ASN A 235 7.82 -11.83 16.92
C ASN A 235 7.13 -10.73 16.12
N VAL A 236 5.84 -10.91 15.76
CA VAL A 236 5.06 -9.87 15.07
C VAL A 236 5.04 -8.57 15.88
N ASN A 237 4.79 -8.64 17.19
CA ASN A 237 4.77 -7.46 18.06
C ASN A 237 6.15 -6.79 18.14
N ALA A 238 7.23 -7.55 18.29
CA ALA A 238 8.59 -7.02 18.30
C ALA A 238 8.98 -6.32 16.98
N PHE A 239 8.46 -6.82 15.84
CA PHE A 239 8.64 -6.18 14.54
C PHE A 239 7.78 -4.92 14.43
N ASN A 240 6.56 -4.93 14.97
CA ASN A 240 5.70 -3.76 15.00
C ASN A 240 6.28 -2.63 15.87
N ASP A 241 6.96 -2.94 16.98
CA ASP A 241 7.70 -1.95 17.74
C ASP A 241 8.77 -1.26 16.86
N ALA A 242 9.46 -2.02 16.00
CA ALA A 242 10.43 -1.46 15.07
C ALA A 242 9.75 -0.64 13.94
N VAL A 243 8.54 -1.02 13.51
CA VAL A 243 7.73 -0.24 12.55
C VAL A 243 7.35 1.10 13.16
N VAL A 244 6.79 1.12 14.37
CA VAL A 244 6.39 2.35 15.08
C VAL A 244 7.58 3.28 15.28
N GLN A 245 8.71 2.73 15.77
CA GLN A 245 9.94 3.52 15.95
C GLN A 245 10.45 4.07 14.61
N THR A 246 10.40 3.27 13.54
CA THR A 246 10.83 3.74 12.21
C THR A 246 9.91 4.84 11.70
N ALA A 247 8.59 4.72 11.89
CA ALA A 247 7.65 5.76 11.48
C ALA A 247 7.92 7.10 12.18
N ALA A 248 8.18 7.06 13.50
CA ALA A 248 8.55 8.24 14.27
C ALA A 248 9.88 8.85 13.80
N ASP A 249 10.94 8.05 13.76
CA ASP A 249 12.30 8.53 13.47
C ASP A 249 12.47 9.00 12.01
N LYS A 250 11.74 8.40 11.08
CA LYS A 250 11.79 8.74 9.65
C LYS A 250 10.73 9.74 9.24
N GLN A 251 9.87 10.15 10.18
CA GLN A 251 8.78 11.09 9.91
C GLN A 251 7.94 10.63 8.72
N VAL A 252 7.37 9.44 8.84
CA VAL A 252 6.38 8.87 7.91
C VAL A 252 5.12 8.50 8.68
N ALA A 253 3.98 8.52 8.01
CA ALA A 253 2.69 8.23 8.63
C ALA A 253 2.62 6.77 9.08
N LEU A 254 2.10 6.52 10.27
CA LEU A 254 1.89 5.19 10.82
C LEU A 254 0.44 4.76 10.64
N LEU A 255 0.20 3.65 9.95
CA LEU A 255 -1.10 2.99 9.92
C LEU A 255 -1.07 1.77 10.86
N ASP A 256 -1.88 1.79 11.91
CA ASP A 256 -2.00 0.62 12.80
C ASP A 256 -2.97 -0.41 12.22
N THR A 257 -2.55 -1.00 11.10
CA THR A 257 -3.29 -2.07 10.42
C THR A 257 -3.43 -3.32 11.29
N ALA A 258 -2.52 -3.55 12.24
CA ALA A 258 -2.61 -4.67 13.16
C ALA A 258 -3.84 -4.58 14.07
N SER A 259 -4.25 -3.38 14.48
CA SER A 259 -5.35 -3.18 15.44
C SER A 259 -6.68 -3.74 14.97
N VAL A 260 -6.97 -3.65 13.65
CA VAL A 260 -8.26 -4.12 13.09
C VAL A 260 -8.35 -5.63 12.92
N PHE A 261 -7.26 -6.35 13.18
CA PHE A 261 -7.19 -7.81 13.06
C PHE A 261 -6.97 -8.54 14.38
N ARG A 262 -6.67 -7.80 15.47
CA ARG A 262 -6.44 -8.41 16.77
C ARG A 262 -7.75 -8.82 17.43
N THR A 263 -7.87 -10.10 17.78
CA THR A 263 -8.88 -10.57 18.72
C THR A 263 -8.55 -10.09 20.14
N GLU A 264 -9.42 -10.37 21.10
CA GLU A 264 -9.15 -10.09 22.53
C GLU A 264 -7.88 -10.76 23.05
N ASN A 265 -7.48 -11.89 22.44
CA ASN A 265 -6.25 -12.63 22.79
C ASN A 265 -5.00 -12.09 22.05
N GLY A 266 -5.17 -11.13 21.14
CA GLY A 266 -4.09 -10.56 20.35
C GLY A 266 -3.75 -11.34 19.05
N ASP A 267 -4.49 -12.40 18.74
CA ASP A 267 -4.30 -13.27 17.57
C ASP A 267 -5.13 -12.79 16.38
N LEU A 268 -4.79 -13.31 15.19
CA LEU A 268 -5.70 -13.30 14.04
C LEU A 268 -6.79 -14.35 14.25
N ASP A 269 -8.06 -13.97 13.99
CA ASP A 269 -9.17 -14.91 14.02
C ASP A 269 -8.93 -16.10 13.06
N ALA A 270 -9.13 -17.33 13.56
CA ALA A 270 -8.92 -18.56 12.79
C ALA A 270 -9.82 -18.65 11.55
N ASP A 271 -11.06 -18.14 11.63
CA ASP A 271 -11.98 -18.10 10.49
C ASP A 271 -11.55 -17.07 9.43
N MET A 272 -10.75 -16.10 9.81
CA MET A 272 -10.17 -15.11 8.91
C MET A 272 -8.83 -15.58 8.32
N ALA A 273 -8.11 -16.47 9.00
CA ALA A 273 -6.83 -17.00 8.57
C ALA A 273 -7.00 -18.05 7.46
N ALA A 274 -6.25 -17.94 6.36
CA ALA A 274 -6.18 -18.96 5.31
C ALA A 274 -5.17 -20.05 5.65
N ASP A 275 -4.00 -19.65 6.13
CA ASP A 275 -2.88 -20.51 6.50
C ASP A 275 -2.19 -20.06 7.80
N GLY A 276 -2.84 -19.18 8.54
CA GLY A 276 -2.32 -18.55 9.75
C GLY A 276 -1.58 -17.22 9.52
N VAL A 277 -1.16 -16.93 8.28
CA VAL A 277 -0.46 -15.70 7.88
C VAL A 277 -1.29 -14.87 6.91
N HIS A 278 -1.83 -15.50 5.88
CA HIS A 278 -2.63 -14.85 4.85
C HIS A 278 -4.10 -14.81 5.26
N PHE A 279 -4.79 -13.76 4.82
CA PHE A 279 -6.22 -13.62 5.09
C PHE A 279 -7.07 -14.37 4.08
N ARG A 280 -8.28 -14.74 4.49
CA ARG A 280 -9.38 -14.99 3.57
C ARG A 280 -9.89 -13.64 3.00
N ARG A 281 -10.71 -13.68 1.96
CA ARG A 281 -11.23 -12.47 1.27
C ARG A 281 -11.73 -11.40 2.23
N ALA A 282 -12.49 -11.76 3.25
CA ALA A 282 -13.06 -10.82 4.21
C ALA A 282 -11.99 -9.99 4.93
N GLY A 283 -10.84 -10.58 5.28
CA GLY A 283 -9.74 -9.86 5.90
C GLY A 283 -9.14 -8.78 4.98
N TYR A 284 -9.00 -9.07 3.70
CA TYR A 284 -8.52 -8.06 2.75
C TYR A 284 -9.53 -6.92 2.54
N GLN A 285 -10.82 -7.18 2.65
CA GLN A 285 -11.86 -6.15 2.60
C GLN A 285 -11.83 -5.25 3.85
N ILE A 286 -11.61 -5.84 5.05
CA ILE A 286 -11.39 -5.10 6.29
C ILE A 286 -10.13 -4.22 6.17
N TRP A 287 -9.05 -4.76 5.61
CA TRP A 287 -7.84 -3.97 5.39
C TRP A 287 -8.09 -2.79 4.46
N TYR A 288 -8.78 -2.99 3.34
CA TYR A 288 -9.14 -1.91 2.43
C TYR A 288 -10.00 -0.84 3.11
N GLU A 289 -10.99 -1.23 3.91
CA GLU A 289 -11.81 -0.29 4.66
C GLU A 289 -10.99 0.50 5.70
N HIS A 290 -9.98 -0.14 6.31
CA HIS A 290 -9.03 0.56 7.18
C HIS A 290 -8.23 1.62 6.41
N LEU A 291 -7.73 1.29 5.22
CA LEU A 291 -7.00 2.25 4.37
C LEU A 291 -7.88 3.44 3.96
N ARG A 292 -9.16 3.20 3.65
CA ARG A 292 -10.11 4.26 3.27
C ARG A 292 -10.46 5.22 4.40
N THR A 293 -10.33 4.80 5.63
CA THR A 293 -10.78 5.54 6.81
C THR A 293 -9.65 6.06 7.69
N HIS A 294 -8.39 5.89 7.28
CA HIS A 294 -7.22 6.38 8.01
C HIS A 294 -6.27 7.07 7.02
N THR A 295 -6.62 8.31 6.67
CA THR A 295 -5.92 9.06 5.64
C THR A 295 -5.46 10.41 6.18
N LEU A 296 -4.37 10.93 5.62
CA LEU A 296 -3.89 12.30 5.79
C LEU A 296 -3.95 13.00 4.44
N THR A 297 -4.29 14.28 4.46
CA THR A 297 -4.03 15.14 3.30
C THR A 297 -2.54 15.44 3.17
N ALA A 298 -2.11 15.90 2.01
CA ALA A 298 -0.72 16.33 1.82
C ALA A 298 -0.36 17.51 2.73
N GLU A 299 -1.31 18.39 3.00
CA GLU A 299 -1.16 19.54 3.87
C GLU A 299 -0.98 19.12 5.35
N GLU A 300 -1.80 18.20 5.84
CA GLU A 300 -1.68 17.65 7.21
C GLU A 300 -0.35 16.93 7.40
N TYR A 301 0.07 16.15 6.40
CA TYR A 301 1.35 15.44 6.43
C TYR A 301 2.53 16.43 6.41
N ALA A 302 2.49 17.44 5.53
CA ALA A 302 3.54 18.45 5.44
C ALA A 302 3.62 19.32 6.72
N ALA A 303 2.48 19.66 7.31
CA ALA A 303 2.42 20.45 8.56
C ALA A 303 3.01 19.68 9.76
N ALA A 304 3.00 18.34 9.72
CA ALA A 304 3.58 17.49 10.75
C ALA A 304 5.12 17.42 10.68
N VAL A 305 5.72 17.72 9.52
CA VAL A 305 7.18 17.73 9.38
C VAL A 305 7.73 18.96 10.09
N PRO A 306 8.62 18.81 11.10
CA PRO A 306 9.20 19.96 11.78
C PRO A 306 9.91 20.87 10.76
N ALA A 307 9.71 22.17 10.88
CA ALA A 307 10.50 23.12 10.11
C ALA A 307 11.98 22.87 10.40
N GLU A 308 12.80 22.76 9.36
CA GLU A 308 14.26 22.73 9.55
C GLU A 308 14.65 23.93 10.38
N THR A 309 15.03 23.70 11.63
CA THR A 309 15.67 24.75 12.43
C THR A 309 16.99 25.05 11.76
N ASP A 310 17.10 26.24 11.18
CA ASP A 310 18.35 26.78 10.68
C ASP A 310 19.44 26.47 11.73
N ALA A 311 20.33 25.55 11.36
CA ALA A 311 21.47 25.23 12.20
C ALA A 311 22.25 26.53 12.32
N ALA A 312 22.20 27.14 13.52
CA ALA A 312 22.93 28.34 13.84
C ALA A 312 24.39 28.13 13.40
N GLU A 313 24.84 28.96 12.46
CA GLU A 313 26.25 29.02 12.09
C GLU A 313 27.08 29.10 13.37
N PRO A 314 28.17 28.32 13.49
CA PRO A 314 29.07 28.49 14.62
C PRO A 314 29.61 29.92 14.54
N SER A 315 29.27 30.74 15.52
CA SER A 315 29.84 32.08 15.68
C SER A 315 31.34 31.89 15.85
N ASP A 316 32.10 32.24 14.80
CA ASP A 316 33.55 32.42 14.90
C ASP A 316 33.82 33.51 15.96
N GLY A 317 34.02 33.07 17.16
CA GLY A 317 34.55 33.90 18.23
C GLY A 317 36.01 34.22 17.95
N ALA A 318 36.25 35.27 17.17
CA ALA A 318 37.53 35.94 17.19
C ALA A 318 37.78 36.47 18.58
N GLY A 319 38.54 35.70 19.35
CA GLY A 319 39.13 36.13 20.64
C GLY A 319 40.54 36.64 20.42
N ASN A 320 40.72 37.85 20.74
CA ASN A 320 41.91 38.63 20.82
C ASN A 320 42.96 38.01 21.81
#